data_c81fc7752f5dae4349908abbebebd856
#
_entry.id   c81fc7752f5dae4349908abbebebd856
#
_cell.length_a   1.000
_cell.length_b   1.000
_cell.length_c   1.000
_cell.angle_alpha   90.00
_cell.angle_beta   90.00
_cell.angle_gamma   90.00
#
_symmetry.space_group_name_H-M   'P 1'
#
loop_
_entity.id
_entity.type
_entity.pdbx_description
1 polymer ?
#
loop_
_entity_poly.entity_id
_entity_poly.type
_entity_poly.pdbx_seq_one_letter_code
_entity_poly.pdbx_strand_id
1 'polypeptide(L)'
;IMNIESFNISKNVLYKLINKINPVRFRAIAGGLALLSILALPGCSLLEPEKMPPKPANPTGVSGKHDPQAEQLFAKAHVLWKGETCTDPEKALEYLDEALKIEPDYPQALIRRGLALSQLGYADDAFDDLTKAIRLEPSAEAYLSRGICLLQQGNTAGARKDLEEALRRDDRSYRVWNILGAVSLKEGKEQEACDAFEKACSSGDCAGIEAARREKICK
;
A
#
# COMPACT_ATOMS: atom_id res chain seq x y z
N ILE A 1 -30.09 5.08 -15.06
CA ILE A 1 -29.98 4.52 -13.68
C ILE A 1 -28.70 3.72 -13.66
N MET A 2 -27.55 4.39 -13.38
CA MET A 2 -26.25 3.74 -13.25
C MET A 2 -26.09 3.24 -11.82
N ASN A 3 -25.77 1.98 -11.70
CA ASN A 3 -25.73 1.24 -10.44
C ASN A 3 -24.54 1.70 -9.58
N ILE A 4 -24.82 2.13 -8.35
CA ILE A 4 -23.91 2.79 -7.40
C ILE A 4 -22.98 1.79 -6.67
N GLU A 5 -23.06 0.51 -6.99
CA GLU A 5 -22.37 -0.54 -6.23
C GLU A 5 -20.88 -0.79 -6.61
N SER A 6 -20.39 -0.25 -7.72
CA SER A 6 -19.01 -0.45 -8.16
C SER A 6 -17.97 0.43 -7.45
N PHE A 7 -18.40 1.32 -6.55
CA PHE A 7 -17.53 2.35 -5.93
C PHE A 7 -17.10 2.03 -4.49
N ASN A 8 -17.37 0.80 -4.01
CA ASN A 8 -17.43 0.55 -2.56
C ASN A 8 -16.09 0.20 -1.88
N ILE A 9 -14.99 0.00 -2.61
CA ILE A 9 -13.77 -0.56 -2.02
C ILE A 9 -12.77 0.53 -1.65
N SER A 10 -12.56 1.52 -2.49
CA SER A 10 -11.76 2.69 -2.16
C SER A 10 -12.36 3.44 -0.96
N LYS A 11 -13.69 3.56 -0.92
CA LYS A 11 -14.42 4.14 0.22
C LYS A 11 -14.28 3.31 1.50
N ASN A 12 -14.31 1.98 1.44
CA ASN A 12 -14.21 1.12 2.63
C ASN A 12 -12.80 1.08 3.22
N VAL A 13 -11.76 1.07 2.40
CA VAL A 13 -10.37 1.12 2.90
C VAL A 13 -10.06 2.51 3.45
N LEU A 14 -10.43 3.57 2.73
CA LEU A 14 -10.28 4.94 3.20
C LEU A 14 -11.15 5.20 4.44
N TYR A 15 -12.41 4.76 4.45
CA TYR A 15 -13.35 4.88 5.58
C TYR A 15 -12.91 4.04 6.78
N LYS A 16 -12.40 2.82 6.58
CA LYS A 16 -11.82 2.00 7.67
C LYS A 16 -10.50 2.58 8.17
N LEU A 17 -9.67 3.15 7.31
CA LEU A 17 -8.46 3.87 7.70
C LEU A 17 -8.81 5.14 8.49
N ILE A 18 -9.75 5.95 8.02
CA ILE A 18 -10.21 7.18 8.70
C ILE A 18 -10.89 6.84 10.03
N ASN A 19 -11.76 5.82 10.08
CA ASN A 19 -12.44 5.43 11.32
C ASN A 19 -11.57 4.66 12.32
N LYS A 20 -10.50 3.99 11.87
CA LYS A 20 -9.48 3.42 12.75
C LYS A 20 -8.53 4.48 13.34
N ILE A 21 -8.48 5.64 12.72
CA ILE A 21 -7.65 6.78 13.15
C ILE A 21 -8.28 7.54 14.33
N ASN A 22 -9.57 7.38 14.61
CA ASN A 22 -10.27 8.21 15.60
C ASN A 22 -10.94 7.42 16.75
N PRO A 23 -10.18 6.82 17.67
CA PRO A 23 -10.70 6.48 18.99
C PRO A 23 -10.02 7.25 20.14
N VAL A 24 -9.59 8.50 19.96
CA VAL A 24 -9.12 9.28 21.11
C VAL A 24 -9.75 10.68 21.12
N ARG A 25 -11.01 10.74 21.58
CA ARG A 25 -11.48 11.95 22.27
C ARG A 25 -10.75 12.00 23.61
N PHE A 26 -9.83 12.92 23.72
CA PHE A 26 -9.18 13.33 24.95
C PHE A 26 -10.20 13.50 26.09
N ARG A 27 -10.13 12.65 27.08
CA ARG A 27 -10.54 13.00 28.44
C ARG A 27 -9.26 13.49 29.15
N ALA A 28 -9.16 14.79 29.30
CA ALA A 28 -8.21 15.39 30.22
C ALA A 28 -8.57 14.91 31.63
N ILE A 29 -7.69 14.18 32.25
CA ILE A 29 -7.69 13.95 33.70
C ILE A 29 -6.34 14.49 34.20
N ALA A 30 -6.46 15.55 34.96
CA ALA A 30 -5.35 16.14 35.74
C ALA A 30 -4.91 15.14 36.82
N GLY A 31 -3.63 15.08 37.07
CA GLY A 31 -3.10 14.62 38.35
C GLY A 31 -1.98 13.58 38.26
N GLY A 32 -0.81 13.94 38.75
CA GLY A 32 0.17 13.00 39.28
C GLY A 32 1.56 13.02 38.61
N LEU A 33 2.42 13.85 39.15
CA LEU A 33 3.88 13.75 39.01
C LEU A 33 4.38 12.38 39.50
N ALA A 34 5.11 11.69 38.64
CA ALA A 34 6.04 10.65 39.07
C ALA A 34 7.33 10.77 38.24
N LEU A 35 8.36 11.27 38.91
CA LEU A 35 9.76 11.22 38.51
C LEU A 35 10.18 9.74 38.41
N LEU A 36 10.64 9.30 37.26
CA LEU A 36 11.40 8.07 37.15
C LEU A 36 12.63 8.29 36.26
N SER A 37 13.74 8.08 36.90
CA SER A 37 15.12 8.15 36.49
C SER A 37 15.43 7.50 35.15
N ILE A 38 16.14 8.26 34.32
CA ILE A 38 16.75 7.81 33.05
C ILE A 38 18.01 7.02 33.43
N LEU A 39 17.97 5.70 33.20
CA LEU A 39 19.16 4.88 33.07
C LEU A 39 19.58 4.90 31.60
N ALA A 40 20.64 5.65 31.32
CA ALA A 40 21.31 5.65 30.03
C ALA A 40 21.98 4.28 29.82
N LEU A 41 21.52 3.51 28.84
CA LEU A 41 22.26 2.39 28.28
C LEU A 41 23.08 2.90 27.07
N PRO A 42 24.40 2.67 27.06
CA PRO A 42 25.22 2.96 25.90
C PRO A 42 25.14 1.79 24.93
N GLY A 43 24.79 2.03 23.69
CA GLY A 43 24.94 1.05 22.61
C GLY A 43 23.80 0.98 21.62
N CYS A 44 23.37 2.09 21.04
CA CYS A 44 22.74 2.05 19.72
C CYS A 44 23.79 2.43 18.70
N SER A 45 24.39 1.41 18.12
CA SER A 45 25.13 1.50 16.87
C SER A 45 24.22 2.15 15.83
N LEU A 46 24.65 3.32 15.32
CA LEU A 46 24.04 3.98 14.19
C LEU A 46 24.03 2.99 13.01
N LEU A 47 22.88 2.42 12.71
CA LEU A 47 22.66 1.74 11.44
C LEU A 47 22.75 2.83 10.37
N GLU A 48 23.88 2.82 9.65
CA GLU A 48 24.02 3.62 8.43
C GLU A 48 22.83 3.34 7.51
N PRO A 49 22.26 4.38 6.88
CA PRO A 49 21.20 4.14 5.89
C PRO A 49 21.77 3.23 4.80
N GLU A 50 21.22 2.03 4.71
CA GLU A 50 21.58 1.05 3.70
C GLU A 50 21.54 1.75 2.33
N LYS A 51 22.72 1.90 1.71
CA LYS A 51 22.85 2.47 0.36
C LYS A 51 21.96 1.63 -0.55
N MET A 52 20.91 2.26 -1.08
CA MET A 52 20.09 1.62 -2.12
C MET A 52 21.04 1.03 -3.17
N PRO A 53 20.84 -0.24 -3.54
CA PRO A 53 21.64 -0.85 -4.59
C PRO A 53 21.51 0.02 -5.85
N PRO A 54 22.60 0.21 -6.61
CA PRO A 54 22.55 0.96 -7.85
C PRO A 54 21.45 0.37 -8.72
N LYS A 55 20.68 1.26 -9.39
CA LYS A 55 19.64 0.89 -10.34
C LYS A 55 20.20 -0.23 -11.22
N PRO A 56 19.60 -1.44 -11.20
CA PRO A 56 20.07 -2.49 -12.09
C PRO A 56 20.00 -1.92 -13.51
N ALA A 57 21.14 -1.97 -14.22
CA ALA A 57 21.15 -1.68 -15.63
C ALA A 57 20.05 -2.56 -16.25
N ASN A 58 19.11 -1.93 -17.00
CA ASN A 58 18.08 -2.66 -17.70
C ASN A 58 18.72 -3.92 -18.30
N PRO A 59 18.35 -5.12 -17.88
CA PRO A 59 18.75 -6.29 -18.62
C PRO A 59 18.08 -6.12 -19.99
N THR A 60 18.94 -5.92 -20.97
CA THR A 60 18.56 -5.84 -22.37
C THR A 60 17.53 -6.91 -22.69
N GLY A 61 16.30 -6.48 -22.97
CA GLY A 61 15.36 -7.14 -23.85
C GLY A 61 15.19 -8.65 -23.65
N VAL A 62 14.63 -9.09 -22.54
CA VAL A 62 13.84 -10.29 -22.51
C VAL A 62 12.40 -9.84 -22.29
N SER A 63 11.75 -9.46 -23.37
CA SER A 63 10.30 -9.63 -23.55
C SER A 63 10.10 -11.14 -23.62
N GLY A 64 10.43 -11.83 -22.54
CA GLY A 64 10.22 -13.24 -22.33
C GLY A 64 8.75 -13.44 -22.05
N LYS A 65 8.06 -14.01 -23.01
CA LYS A 65 6.73 -14.57 -22.86
C LYS A 65 6.78 -15.47 -21.63
N HIS A 66 5.97 -15.19 -20.62
CA HIS A 66 5.84 -16.03 -19.42
C HIS A 66 5.54 -17.48 -19.82
N ASP A 67 5.85 -18.42 -18.93
CA ASP A 67 5.42 -19.79 -19.15
C ASP A 67 3.90 -19.83 -19.38
N PRO A 68 3.41 -20.43 -20.48
CA PRO A 68 1.98 -20.38 -20.83
C PRO A 68 1.08 -20.96 -19.75
N GLN A 69 1.55 -21.95 -18.99
CA GLN A 69 0.79 -22.55 -17.90
C GLN A 69 0.76 -21.60 -16.68
N ALA A 70 1.88 -20.93 -16.36
CA ALA A 70 1.93 -19.94 -15.31
C ALA A 70 1.04 -18.73 -15.65
N GLU A 71 1.06 -18.28 -16.91
CA GLU A 71 0.21 -17.18 -17.39
C GLU A 71 -1.29 -17.54 -17.30
N GLN A 72 -1.66 -18.78 -17.64
CA GLN A 72 -3.05 -19.26 -17.52
C GLN A 72 -3.51 -19.29 -16.06
N LEU A 73 -2.67 -19.74 -15.14
CA LEU A 73 -2.97 -19.76 -13.71
C LEU A 73 -3.09 -18.33 -13.15
N PHE A 74 -2.16 -17.44 -13.52
CA PHE A 74 -2.25 -16.03 -13.20
C PHE A 74 -3.55 -15.39 -13.70
N ALA A 75 -3.96 -15.68 -14.93
CA ALA A 75 -5.22 -15.18 -15.49
C ALA A 75 -6.43 -15.69 -14.70
N LYS A 76 -6.45 -16.95 -14.26
CA LYS A 76 -7.52 -17.49 -13.38
C LYS A 76 -7.57 -16.76 -12.04
N ALA A 77 -6.42 -16.47 -11.45
CA ALA A 77 -6.37 -15.67 -10.23
C ALA A 77 -6.88 -14.24 -10.50
N HIS A 78 -6.43 -13.62 -11.60
CA HIS A 78 -6.74 -12.23 -11.91
C HIS A 78 -8.24 -11.95 -12.08
N VAL A 79 -9.04 -12.88 -12.59
CA VAL A 79 -10.50 -12.71 -12.71
C VAL A 79 -11.23 -12.63 -11.37
N LEU A 80 -10.57 -13.00 -10.27
CA LEU A 80 -11.11 -12.88 -8.91
C LEU A 80 -10.99 -11.44 -8.35
N TRP A 81 -10.31 -10.53 -9.06
CA TRP A 81 -10.26 -9.12 -8.68
C TRP A 81 -11.42 -8.34 -9.28
N LYS A 82 -12.09 -7.57 -8.42
CA LYS A 82 -13.05 -6.52 -8.81
C LYS A 82 -12.47 -5.16 -8.39
N GLY A 83 -11.83 -4.49 -9.34
CA GLY A 83 -11.05 -3.30 -9.04
C GLY A 83 -9.86 -3.62 -8.11
N GLU A 84 -9.90 -3.11 -6.89
CA GLU A 84 -8.81 -3.21 -5.92
C GLU A 84 -8.91 -4.41 -4.96
N THR A 85 -10.05 -5.09 -4.92
CA THR A 85 -10.32 -6.15 -3.94
C THR A 85 -10.37 -7.51 -4.63
N CYS A 86 -9.71 -8.48 -4.03
CA CYS A 86 -9.90 -9.87 -4.36
C CYS A 86 -11.21 -10.36 -3.71
N THR A 87 -12.09 -10.93 -4.53
CA THR A 87 -13.40 -11.45 -4.06
C THR A 87 -13.29 -12.79 -3.37
N ASP A 88 -12.23 -13.55 -3.69
CA ASP A 88 -11.92 -14.85 -3.12
C ASP A 88 -10.38 -14.97 -3.00
N PRO A 89 -9.79 -14.38 -1.94
CA PRO A 89 -8.34 -14.34 -1.81
C PRO A 89 -7.71 -15.71 -1.56
N GLU A 90 -8.41 -16.64 -0.89
CA GLU A 90 -7.95 -18.00 -0.68
C GLU A 90 -7.80 -18.72 -2.03
N LYS A 91 -8.81 -18.61 -2.87
CA LYS A 91 -8.78 -19.22 -4.20
C LYS A 91 -7.75 -18.57 -5.12
N ALA A 92 -7.56 -17.27 -4.99
CA ALA A 92 -6.52 -16.56 -5.71
C ALA A 92 -5.12 -17.07 -5.31
N LEU A 93 -4.88 -17.31 -4.01
CA LEU A 93 -3.61 -17.87 -3.53
C LEU A 93 -3.33 -19.24 -4.14
N GLU A 94 -4.32 -20.15 -4.20
CA GLU A 94 -4.13 -21.47 -4.81
C GLU A 94 -3.59 -21.34 -6.27
N TYR A 95 -4.21 -20.51 -7.09
CA TYR A 95 -3.76 -20.30 -8.47
C TYR A 95 -2.40 -19.61 -8.57
N LEU A 96 -2.15 -18.62 -7.70
CA LEU A 96 -0.89 -17.87 -7.72
C LEU A 96 0.28 -18.71 -7.20
N ASP A 97 0.05 -19.56 -6.20
CA ASP A 97 1.04 -20.51 -5.71
C ASP A 97 1.44 -21.53 -6.79
N GLU A 98 0.45 -22.03 -7.53
CA GLU A 98 0.74 -22.93 -8.68
C GLU A 98 1.51 -22.18 -9.78
N ALA A 99 1.11 -20.95 -10.11
CA ALA A 99 1.82 -20.13 -11.09
C ALA A 99 3.27 -19.88 -10.69
N LEU A 100 3.51 -19.51 -9.43
CA LEU A 100 4.83 -19.23 -8.89
C LEU A 100 5.69 -20.47 -8.60
N LYS A 101 5.10 -21.67 -8.54
CA LYS A 101 5.85 -22.94 -8.61
C LYS A 101 6.44 -23.18 -9.99
N ILE A 102 5.72 -22.81 -11.05
CA ILE A 102 6.19 -22.95 -12.43
C ILE A 102 7.18 -21.83 -12.75
N GLU A 103 6.86 -20.59 -12.43
CA GLU A 103 7.67 -19.40 -12.69
C GLU A 103 7.86 -18.59 -11.42
N PRO A 104 8.90 -18.90 -10.62
CA PRO A 104 9.12 -18.25 -9.31
C PRO A 104 9.42 -16.75 -9.40
N ASP A 105 9.90 -16.27 -10.53
CA ASP A 105 10.29 -14.88 -10.77
C ASP A 105 9.29 -14.15 -11.70
N TYR A 106 7.99 -14.40 -11.47
CA TYR A 106 6.89 -13.74 -12.15
C TYR A 106 6.41 -12.52 -11.32
N PRO A 107 6.84 -11.27 -11.66
CA PRO A 107 6.60 -10.09 -10.80
C PRO A 107 5.12 -9.81 -10.58
N GLN A 108 4.28 -9.91 -11.63
CA GLN A 108 2.85 -9.63 -11.53
C GLN A 108 2.12 -10.66 -10.66
N ALA A 109 2.53 -11.93 -10.71
CA ALA A 109 1.98 -12.97 -9.83
C ALA A 109 2.37 -12.73 -8.37
N LEU A 110 3.62 -12.33 -8.11
CA LEU A 110 4.09 -11.96 -6.77
C LEU A 110 3.30 -10.75 -6.21
N ILE A 111 3.05 -9.72 -7.03
CA ILE A 111 2.25 -8.56 -6.60
C ILE A 111 0.83 -9.02 -6.23
N ARG A 112 0.18 -9.83 -7.07
CA ARG A 112 -1.18 -10.32 -6.80
C ARG A 112 -1.23 -11.25 -5.59
N ARG A 113 -0.24 -12.12 -5.40
CA ARG A 113 -0.15 -12.98 -4.20
C ARG A 113 0.06 -12.15 -2.95
N GLY A 114 0.98 -11.19 -2.97
CA GLY A 114 1.18 -10.27 -1.86
C GLY A 114 -0.08 -9.47 -1.50
N LEU A 115 -0.88 -9.03 -2.47
CA LEU A 115 -2.15 -8.36 -2.21
C LEU A 115 -3.19 -9.31 -1.58
N ALA A 116 -3.28 -10.55 -2.05
CA ALA A 116 -4.19 -11.56 -1.47
C ALA A 116 -3.79 -11.92 -0.04
N LEU A 117 -2.49 -12.17 0.20
CA LEU A 117 -1.92 -12.42 1.53
C LEU A 117 -2.19 -11.26 2.48
N SER A 118 -1.97 -10.02 2.02
CA SER A 118 -2.25 -8.81 2.80
C SER A 118 -3.73 -8.69 3.19
N GLN A 119 -4.64 -9.05 2.28
CA GLN A 119 -6.09 -9.05 2.53
C GLN A 119 -6.50 -10.11 3.57
N LEU A 120 -5.80 -11.24 3.60
CA LEU A 120 -6.00 -12.33 4.59
C LEU A 120 -5.28 -12.06 5.92
N GLY A 121 -4.44 -11.03 6.00
CA GLY A 121 -3.72 -10.66 7.22
C GLY A 121 -2.33 -11.29 7.36
N TYR A 122 -1.84 -11.98 6.33
CA TYR A 122 -0.47 -12.53 6.28
C TYR A 122 0.52 -11.44 5.83
N ALA A 123 0.72 -10.44 6.69
CA ALA A 123 1.41 -9.21 6.34
C ALA A 123 2.91 -9.41 6.04
N ASP A 124 3.57 -10.32 6.73
CA ASP A 124 4.99 -10.58 6.54
C ASP A 124 5.26 -11.31 5.22
N ASP A 125 4.47 -12.33 4.90
CA ASP A 125 4.56 -13.05 3.63
C ASP A 125 4.23 -12.12 2.44
N ALA A 126 3.23 -11.25 2.62
CA ALA A 126 2.88 -10.22 1.64
C ALA A 126 4.04 -9.26 1.39
N PHE A 127 4.71 -8.80 2.44
CA PHE A 127 5.86 -7.89 2.35
C PHE A 127 7.02 -8.55 1.60
N ASP A 128 7.30 -9.82 1.85
CA ASP A 128 8.36 -10.57 1.19
C ASP A 128 8.11 -10.73 -0.30
N ASP A 129 6.91 -11.12 -0.69
CA ASP A 129 6.51 -11.22 -2.10
C ASP A 129 6.61 -9.88 -2.83
N LEU A 130 6.09 -8.82 -2.23
CA LEU A 130 6.12 -7.47 -2.80
C LEU A 130 7.56 -6.93 -2.90
N THR A 131 8.41 -7.26 -1.92
CA THR A 131 9.83 -6.90 -1.97
C THR A 131 10.56 -7.68 -3.07
N LYS A 132 10.24 -8.96 -3.26
CA LYS A 132 10.76 -9.75 -4.37
C LYS A 132 10.30 -9.17 -5.72
N ALA A 133 9.02 -8.82 -5.85
CA ALA A 133 8.49 -8.20 -7.07
C ALA A 133 9.20 -6.90 -7.41
N ILE A 134 9.45 -6.02 -6.44
CA ILE A 134 10.21 -4.77 -6.63
C ILE A 134 11.65 -5.03 -7.08
N ARG A 135 12.31 -6.06 -6.57
CA ARG A 135 13.67 -6.40 -7.00
C ARG A 135 13.71 -6.89 -8.45
N LEU A 136 12.69 -7.63 -8.88
CA LEU A 136 12.59 -8.15 -10.25
C LEU A 136 12.16 -7.03 -11.21
N GLU A 137 11.10 -6.33 -10.89
CA GLU A 137 10.53 -5.26 -11.71
C GLU A 137 10.03 -4.11 -10.81
N PRO A 138 10.79 -3.02 -10.65
CA PRO A 138 10.42 -1.90 -9.81
C PRO A 138 9.33 -1.03 -10.47
N SER A 139 8.08 -1.48 -10.40
CA SER A 139 6.90 -0.81 -10.96
C SER A 139 6.16 0.07 -9.95
N ALA A 140 5.38 1.04 -10.43
CA ALA A 140 4.51 1.86 -9.57
C ALA A 140 3.53 1.00 -8.76
N GLU A 141 2.97 -0.06 -9.39
CA GLU A 141 2.05 -0.99 -8.73
C GLU A 141 2.72 -1.78 -7.60
N ALA A 142 3.95 -2.27 -7.80
CA ALA A 142 4.68 -3.00 -6.78
C ALA A 142 4.98 -2.14 -5.54
N TYR A 143 5.43 -0.91 -5.73
CA TYR A 143 5.66 0.03 -4.63
C TYR A 143 4.36 0.44 -3.94
N LEU A 144 3.29 0.75 -4.70
CA LEU A 144 1.98 1.04 -4.12
C LEU A 144 1.48 -0.12 -3.25
N SER A 145 1.58 -1.34 -3.76
CA SER A 145 1.12 -2.54 -3.04
C SER A 145 1.90 -2.76 -1.75
N ARG A 146 3.24 -2.59 -1.76
CA ARG A 146 4.06 -2.69 -0.55
C ARG A 146 3.78 -1.53 0.43
N GLY A 147 3.56 -0.32 -0.07
CA GLY A 147 3.13 0.81 0.74
C GLY A 147 1.82 0.54 1.48
N ILE A 148 0.84 -0.10 0.84
CA ILE A 148 -0.42 -0.52 1.47
C ILE A 148 -0.16 -1.57 2.56
N CYS A 149 0.67 -2.57 2.29
CA CYS A 149 1.05 -3.60 3.26
C CYS A 149 1.73 -2.97 4.49
N LEU A 150 2.68 -2.06 4.30
CA LEU A 150 3.35 -1.32 5.38
C LEU A 150 2.37 -0.48 6.21
N LEU A 151 1.35 0.13 5.60
CA LEU A 151 0.29 0.85 6.33
C LEU A 151 -0.52 -0.08 7.23
N GLN A 152 -0.81 -1.29 6.79
CA GLN A 152 -1.52 -2.29 7.59
C GLN A 152 -0.69 -2.74 8.79
N GLN A 153 0.63 -2.85 8.64
CA GLN A 153 1.59 -3.10 9.72
C GLN A 153 1.81 -1.89 10.64
N GLY A 154 1.26 -0.72 10.31
CA GLY A 154 1.45 0.52 11.07
C GLY A 154 2.75 1.26 10.75
N ASN A 155 3.55 0.77 9.82
CA ASN A 155 4.79 1.43 9.37
C ASN A 155 4.47 2.56 8.38
N THR A 156 4.00 3.68 8.93
CA THR A 156 3.59 4.86 8.15
C THR A 156 4.76 5.49 7.38
N ALA A 157 5.94 5.55 8.00
CA ALA A 157 7.13 6.14 7.37
C ALA A 157 7.61 5.31 6.16
N GLY A 158 7.65 3.98 6.31
CA GLY A 158 7.98 3.08 5.21
C GLY A 158 6.96 3.16 4.07
N ALA A 159 5.68 3.20 4.42
CA ALA A 159 4.59 3.35 3.46
C ALA A 159 4.71 4.65 2.65
N ARG A 160 4.96 5.78 3.31
CA ARG A 160 5.18 7.07 2.63
C ARG A 160 6.31 6.98 1.62
N LYS A 161 7.46 6.42 2.01
CA LYS A 161 8.61 6.24 1.10
C LYS A 161 8.25 5.44 -0.15
N ASP A 162 7.53 4.34 0.02
CA ASP A 162 7.10 3.51 -1.11
C ASP A 162 6.06 4.22 -1.99
N LEU A 163 5.12 4.97 -1.41
CA LEU A 163 4.15 5.75 -2.16
C LEU A 163 4.81 6.88 -2.97
N GLU A 164 5.79 7.56 -2.40
CA GLU A 164 6.59 8.57 -3.13
C GLU A 164 7.39 7.93 -4.26
N GLU A 165 7.89 6.71 -4.06
CA GLU A 165 8.59 5.95 -5.10
C GLU A 165 7.63 5.50 -6.21
N ALA A 166 6.38 5.15 -5.87
CA ALA A 166 5.33 4.87 -6.85
C ALA A 166 5.00 6.11 -7.69
N LEU A 167 4.89 7.30 -7.07
CA LEU A 167 4.64 8.56 -7.78
C LEU A 167 5.79 8.97 -8.71
N ARG A 168 7.03 8.64 -8.37
CA ARG A 168 8.16 8.88 -9.30
C ARG A 168 8.05 8.07 -10.60
N ARG A 169 7.24 7.01 -10.61
CA ARG A 169 7.01 6.13 -11.78
C ARG A 169 5.70 6.45 -12.49
N ASP A 170 4.68 6.82 -11.74
CA ASP A 170 3.37 7.25 -12.24
C ASP A 170 2.83 8.38 -11.36
N ASP A 171 3.10 9.62 -11.78
CA ASP A 171 2.74 10.84 -11.06
C ASP A 171 1.23 11.17 -11.13
N ARG A 172 0.50 10.50 -12.04
CA ARG A 172 -0.94 10.67 -12.22
C ARG A 172 -1.78 9.60 -11.53
N SER A 173 -1.17 8.71 -10.76
CA SER A 173 -1.89 7.67 -10.04
C SER A 173 -2.76 8.27 -8.92
N TYR A 174 -4.05 8.46 -9.19
CA TYR A 174 -5.01 8.92 -8.17
C TYR A 174 -5.03 8.01 -6.94
N ARG A 175 -4.78 6.71 -7.12
CA ARG A 175 -4.70 5.73 -6.04
C ARG A 175 -3.59 6.10 -5.05
N VAL A 176 -2.40 6.36 -5.57
CA VAL A 176 -1.25 6.73 -4.74
C VAL A 176 -1.51 8.04 -4.02
N TRP A 177 -2.05 9.04 -4.71
CA TRP A 177 -2.39 10.33 -4.10
C TRP A 177 -3.44 10.20 -2.99
N ASN A 178 -4.49 9.39 -3.17
CA ASN A 178 -5.48 9.14 -2.13
C ASN A 178 -4.89 8.47 -0.90
N ILE A 179 -4.01 7.48 -1.08
CA ILE A 179 -3.37 6.79 0.03
C ILE A 179 -2.37 7.72 0.74
N LEU A 180 -1.63 8.54 -0.01
CA LEU A 180 -0.71 9.52 0.56
C LEU A 180 -1.46 10.57 1.41
N GLY A 181 -2.63 11.01 0.96
CA GLY A 181 -3.53 11.85 1.73
C GLY A 181 -3.96 11.19 3.05
N ALA A 182 -4.33 9.92 3.02
CA ALA A 182 -4.66 9.15 4.22
C ALA A 182 -3.46 8.99 5.17
N VAL A 183 -2.25 8.78 4.63
CA VAL A 183 -0.99 8.75 5.39
C VAL A 183 -0.76 10.10 6.08
N SER A 184 -0.91 11.20 5.35
CA SER A 184 -0.72 12.56 5.90
C SER A 184 -1.72 12.86 7.01
N LEU A 185 -3.00 12.44 6.88
CA LEU A 185 -3.96 12.55 7.97
C LEU A 185 -3.54 11.76 9.21
N LYS A 186 -3.02 10.55 9.02
CA LYS A 186 -2.52 9.73 10.13
C LYS A 186 -1.34 10.36 10.84
N GLU A 187 -0.55 11.15 10.13
CA GLU A 187 0.57 11.93 10.66
C GLU A 187 0.15 13.29 11.26
N GLY A 188 -1.14 13.66 11.18
CA GLY A 188 -1.64 14.97 11.64
C GLY A 188 -1.34 16.13 10.69
N LYS A 189 -0.96 15.85 9.46
CA LYS A 189 -0.60 16.83 8.42
C LYS A 189 -1.80 17.12 7.52
N GLU A 190 -2.80 17.84 8.06
CA GLU A 190 -4.09 18.07 7.39
C GLU A 190 -3.94 18.78 6.03
N GLN A 191 -3.11 19.83 5.95
CA GLN A 191 -2.93 20.58 4.70
C GLN A 191 -2.31 19.69 3.61
N GLU A 192 -1.29 18.92 3.95
CA GLU A 192 -0.63 17.99 3.03
C GLU A 192 -1.60 16.90 2.54
N ALA A 193 -2.50 16.46 3.43
CA ALA A 193 -3.54 15.51 3.07
C ALA A 193 -4.54 16.10 2.08
N CYS A 194 -4.99 17.36 2.29
CA CYS A 194 -5.89 18.04 1.38
C CYS A 194 -5.26 18.22 -0.01
N ASP A 195 -4.00 18.64 -0.06
CA ASP A 195 -3.26 18.81 -1.32
C ASP A 195 -3.15 17.48 -2.09
N ALA A 196 -2.91 16.37 -1.37
CA ALA A 196 -2.83 15.04 -1.97
C ALA A 196 -4.21 14.58 -2.50
N PHE A 197 -5.28 14.78 -1.75
CA PHE A 197 -6.64 14.44 -2.21
C PHE A 197 -7.09 15.31 -3.39
N GLU A 198 -6.69 16.57 -3.47
CA GLU A 198 -6.96 17.42 -4.64
C GLU A 198 -6.22 16.92 -5.89
N LYS A 199 -4.98 16.44 -5.74
CA LYS A 199 -4.24 15.80 -6.83
C LYS A 199 -4.90 14.50 -7.28
N ALA A 200 -5.40 13.70 -6.35
CA ALA A 200 -6.18 12.50 -6.69
C ALA A 200 -7.45 12.87 -7.48
N CYS A 201 -8.16 13.91 -7.04
CA CYS A 201 -9.36 14.38 -7.71
C CYS A 201 -9.07 14.89 -9.12
N SER A 202 -8.00 15.66 -9.31
CA SER A 202 -7.57 16.13 -10.64
C SER A 202 -7.13 14.99 -11.56
N SER A 203 -6.76 13.84 -10.99
CA SER A 203 -6.38 12.62 -11.71
C SER A 203 -7.53 11.63 -11.91
N GLY A 204 -8.76 11.99 -11.49
CA GLY A 204 -9.98 11.24 -11.79
C GLY A 204 -10.70 10.60 -10.60
N ASP A 205 -10.22 10.72 -9.35
CA ASP A 205 -10.92 10.23 -8.17
C ASP A 205 -11.00 11.29 -7.06
N CYS A 206 -12.19 11.87 -6.92
CA CYS A 206 -12.50 12.89 -5.91
C CYS A 206 -12.98 12.33 -4.57
N ALA A 207 -13.06 11.01 -4.40
CA ALA A 207 -13.63 10.41 -3.20
C ALA A 207 -12.91 10.82 -1.90
N GLY A 208 -11.59 10.96 -1.95
CA GLY A 208 -10.77 11.38 -0.81
C GLY A 208 -11.06 12.80 -0.38
N ILE A 209 -11.05 13.76 -1.30
CA ILE A 209 -11.30 15.18 -1.00
C ILE A 209 -12.76 15.42 -0.57
N GLU A 210 -13.72 14.73 -1.19
CA GLU A 210 -15.13 14.83 -0.80
C GLU A 210 -15.36 14.31 0.63
N ALA A 211 -14.72 13.19 0.98
CA ALA A 211 -14.76 12.65 2.34
C ALA A 211 -14.13 13.62 3.35
N ALA A 212 -12.96 14.16 3.04
CA ALA A 212 -12.24 15.10 3.90
C ALA A 212 -13.03 16.43 4.11
N ARG A 213 -13.70 16.92 3.07
CA ARG A 213 -14.59 18.11 3.17
C ARG A 213 -15.81 17.83 4.03
N ARG A 214 -16.42 16.65 3.92
CA ARG A 214 -17.56 16.23 4.74
C ARG A 214 -17.21 16.21 6.23
N GLU A 215 -16.01 15.76 6.55
CA GLU A 215 -15.48 15.75 7.92
C GLU A 215 -14.88 17.11 8.35
N LYS A 216 -14.97 18.15 7.50
CA LYS A 216 -14.44 19.50 7.74
C LYS A 216 -12.93 19.56 7.97
N ILE A 217 -12.19 18.60 7.43
CA ILE A 217 -10.72 18.56 7.43
C ILE A 217 -10.19 19.49 6.33
N CYS A 218 -10.75 19.37 5.13
CA CYS A 218 -10.41 20.24 4.00
C CYS A 218 -11.53 21.28 3.73
N LYS A 219 -11.12 22.46 3.24
CA LYS A 219 -12.04 23.55 2.85
C LYS A 219 -12.64 23.35 1.47
#